data_ae5fea08518d8af3d78e37b7f425451a
#
_entry.id   ae5fea08518d8af3d78e37b7f425451a
#
_cell.length_a   1.000
_cell.length_b   1.000
_cell.length_c   1.000
_cell.angle_alpha   90.00
_cell.angle_beta   90.00
_cell.angle_gamma   90.00
#
_symmetry.space_group_name_H-M   'P 1'
#
loop_
_entity.id
_entity.type
_entity.pdbx_description
1 polymer ?
#
loop_
_entity_poly.entity_id
_entity_poly.type
_entity_poly.pdbx_seq_one_letter_code
_entity_poly.pdbx_strand_id
1 'polypeptide(L)'
;MRAYYSSCVKADHQASLYYLAQFLSNHSSRSTDLAPDAEFLGTEPRARRTALVVDDVADVTEMLAVVLTHAGYSVVTAASAPAALKAARERQFDVIISDIGMPEMNGYQLAREMRTMPGYETVPMVAVTGYSMFDDKERSTNAGFNAHMTKPIDPRALLELIDGL
;
A
#
# COMPACT_ATOMS: atom_id res chain seq x y z
N MET A 1 -21.34 -21.12 2.57
CA MET A 1 -20.33 -20.15 2.98
C MET A 1 -19.46 -19.57 1.84
N ARG A 2 -19.13 -20.31 0.76
CA ARG A 2 -18.34 -19.77 -0.37
C ARG A 2 -19.02 -18.68 -1.22
N ALA A 3 -20.34 -18.63 -1.30
CA ALA A 3 -21.07 -17.67 -2.13
C ALA A 3 -21.12 -16.24 -1.54
N TYR A 4 -21.08 -16.10 -0.22
CA TYR A 4 -21.07 -14.80 0.46
C TYR A 4 -19.71 -14.08 0.32
N TYR A 5 -18.60 -14.83 0.31
CA TYR A 5 -17.26 -14.28 0.12
C TYR A 5 -17.08 -13.65 -1.27
N SER A 6 -17.58 -14.29 -2.31
CA SER A 6 -17.44 -13.80 -3.70
C SER A 6 -18.22 -12.51 -3.98
N SER A 7 -19.31 -12.27 -3.27
CA SER A 7 -20.14 -11.06 -3.47
C SER A 7 -19.57 -9.83 -2.77
N CYS A 8 -19.00 -10.01 -1.59
CA CYS A 8 -18.39 -8.91 -0.82
C CYS A 8 -17.09 -8.40 -1.49
N VAL A 9 -16.24 -9.30 -1.95
CA VAL A 9 -14.98 -8.95 -2.64
C VAL A 9 -15.24 -8.17 -3.94
N LYS A 10 -16.30 -8.49 -4.69
CA LYS A 10 -16.66 -7.75 -5.92
C LYS A 10 -17.17 -6.34 -5.64
N ALA A 11 -17.89 -6.12 -4.54
CA ALA A 11 -18.38 -4.80 -4.16
C ALA A 11 -17.24 -3.87 -3.74
N ASP A 12 -16.28 -4.39 -2.99
CA ASP A 12 -15.08 -3.65 -2.54
C ASP A 12 -14.18 -3.27 -3.73
N HIS A 13 -14.07 -4.14 -4.72
CA HIS A 13 -13.30 -3.90 -5.94
C HIS A 13 -13.88 -2.74 -6.77
N GLN A 14 -15.20 -2.72 -7.01
CA GLN A 14 -15.82 -1.62 -7.76
C GLN A 14 -15.69 -0.28 -7.05
N ALA A 15 -15.79 -0.24 -5.72
CA ALA A 15 -15.60 0.97 -4.94
C ALA A 15 -14.15 1.48 -5.03
N SER A 16 -13.17 0.60 -4.94
CA SER A 16 -11.75 0.94 -5.08
C SER A 16 -11.41 1.50 -6.47
N LEU A 17 -11.96 0.93 -7.53
CA LEU A 17 -11.80 1.45 -8.91
C LEU A 17 -12.47 2.81 -9.11
N TYR A 18 -13.62 3.05 -8.46
CA TYR A 18 -14.29 4.34 -8.50
C TYR A 18 -13.42 5.46 -7.87
N TYR A 19 -12.83 5.20 -6.70
CA TYR A 19 -11.90 6.13 -6.05
C TYR A 19 -10.64 6.37 -6.87
N LEU A 20 -10.10 5.34 -7.51
CA LEU A 20 -8.95 5.47 -8.41
C LEU A 20 -9.28 6.37 -9.61
N ALA A 21 -10.42 6.18 -10.26
CA ALA A 21 -10.84 6.99 -11.39
C ALA A 21 -11.01 8.47 -11.01
N GLN A 22 -11.58 8.76 -9.86
CA GLN A 22 -11.68 10.13 -9.33
C GLN A 22 -10.30 10.72 -9.00
N PHE A 23 -9.41 9.93 -8.39
CA PHE A 23 -8.06 10.35 -8.06
C PHE A 23 -7.27 10.76 -9.32
N LEU A 24 -7.29 9.93 -10.35
CA LEU A 24 -6.60 10.21 -11.62
C LEU A 24 -7.18 11.40 -12.36
N SER A 25 -8.51 11.56 -12.37
CA SER A 25 -9.20 12.68 -13.01
C SER A 25 -8.83 14.04 -12.38
N ASN A 26 -8.69 14.09 -11.06
CA ASN A 26 -8.38 15.32 -10.33
C ASN A 26 -6.89 15.72 -10.41
N HIS A 27 -5.99 14.79 -10.77
CA HIS A 27 -4.54 15.06 -10.86
C HIS A 27 -4.08 15.32 -12.31
N SER A 28 -4.91 15.04 -13.31
CA SER A 28 -4.62 15.32 -14.71
C SER A 28 -4.65 16.83 -15.08
N SER A 29 -5.14 17.69 -14.19
CA SER A 29 -5.31 19.12 -14.48
C SER A 29 -4.14 20.01 -14.02
N ARG A 30 -3.01 19.47 -13.61
CA ARG A 30 -1.84 20.23 -13.13
C ARG A 30 -0.62 20.21 -14.05
N SER A 31 -0.82 19.97 -15.33
CA SER A 31 0.29 19.95 -16.30
C SER A 31 0.05 20.90 -17.48
N THR A 32 0.01 22.20 -17.23
CA THR A 32 0.24 23.24 -18.25
C THR A 32 0.53 24.58 -17.58
N ASP A 33 1.76 24.74 -17.10
CA ASP A 33 2.44 26.03 -17.07
C ASP A 33 3.94 25.76 -17.17
N LEU A 34 4.41 25.58 -18.39
CA LEU A 34 5.84 25.65 -18.74
C LEU A 34 6.19 27.12 -18.91
N ALA A 35 6.72 27.74 -17.87
CA ALA A 35 7.55 28.91 -18.04
C ALA A 35 8.97 28.41 -18.48
N PRO A 36 9.53 28.92 -19.59
CA PRO A 36 10.93 28.72 -19.90
C PRO A 36 11.77 29.64 -19.02
N ASP A 37 12.95 29.16 -18.60
CA ASP A 37 13.98 29.85 -17.85
C ASP A 37 13.89 29.77 -16.32
N ALA A 38 14.24 28.61 -15.77
CA ALA A 38 14.88 28.50 -14.47
C ALA A 38 16.09 27.58 -14.58
N GLU A 39 17.25 28.15 -14.30
CA GLU A 39 18.56 27.52 -14.30
C GLU A 39 18.54 26.15 -13.60
N PHE A 40 19.05 25.17 -14.32
CA PHE A 40 19.30 23.81 -13.87
C PHE A 40 20.39 23.81 -12.77
N LEU A 41 20.02 24.26 -11.56
CA LEU A 41 20.81 24.01 -10.36
C LEU A 41 20.55 22.57 -9.92
N GLY A 42 21.59 21.75 -10.07
CA GLY A 42 21.60 20.31 -9.84
C GLY A 42 20.95 19.91 -8.51
N THR A 43 19.70 19.57 -8.56
CA THR A 43 19.07 18.71 -7.57
C THR A 43 19.38 17.28 -8.00
N GLU A 44 20.31 16.63 -7.30
CA GLU A 44 20.45 15.18 -7.35
C GLU A 44 19.05 14.56 -7.34
N PRO A 45 18.74 13.59 -8.24
CA PRO A 45 17.44 12.98 -8.24
C PRO A 45 17.22 12.35 -6.85
N ARG A 46 16.33 12.93 -6.05
CA ARG A 46 15.93 12.34 -4.76
C ARG A 46 15.62 10.88 -5.05
N ALA A 47 16.35 9.97 -4.40
CA ALA A 47 16.07 8.55 -4.52
C ALA A 47 14.58 8.34 -4.27
N ARG A 48 13.88 7.76 -5.27
CA ARG A 48 12.44 7.52 -5.14
C ARG A 48 12.22 6.59 -3.97
N ARG A 49 11.35 6.98 -3.05
CA ARG A 49 10.90 6.08 -1.98
C ARG A 49 10.37 4.79 -2.58
N THR A 50 10.66 3.68 -1.95
CA THR A 50 10.24 2.35 -2.38
C THR A 50 9.08 1.84 -1.55
N ALA A 51 8.05 1.33 -2.19
CA ALA A 51 6.89 0.76 -1.52
C ALA A 51 6.71 -0.71 -1.88
N LEU A 52 6.37 -1.53 -0.88
CA LEU A 52 5.95 -2.91 -1.06
C LEU A 52 4.44 -3.01 -0.83
N VAL A 53 3.70 -3.50 -1.82
CA VAL A 53 2.26 -3.73 -1.73
C VAL A 53 2.00 -5.23 -1.73
N VAL A 54 1.28 -5.72 -0.73
CA VAL A 54 1.02 -7.15 -0.53
C VAL A 54 -0.49 -7.40 -0.43
N ASP A 55 -1.05 -8.10 -1.38
CA ASP A 55 -2.46 -8.51 -1.40
C ASP A 55 -2.60 -9.71 -2.35
N ASP A 56 -3.40 -10.71 -2.02
CA ASP A 56 -3.64 -11.88 -2.87
C ASP A 56 -4.60 -11.60 -4.04
N VAL A 57 -5.23 -10.42 -4.04
CA VAL A 57 -6.08 -9.93 -5.13
C VAL A 57 -5.26 -9.02 -6.06
N ALA A 58 -4.97 -9.50 -7.27
CA ALA A 58 -4.14 -8.78 -8.24
C ALA A 58 -4.64 -7.37 -8.55
N ASP A 59 -5.95 -7.20 -8.73
CA ASP A 59 -6.55 -5.91 -9.04
C ASP A 59 -6.30 -4.85 -7.94
N VAL A 60 -6.24 -5.28 -6.67
CA VAL A 60 -5.93 -4.39 -5.54
C VAL A 60 -4.46 -3.97 -5.58
N THR A 61 -3.54 -4.90 -5.81
CA THR A 61 -2.11 -4.58 -5.93
C THR A 61 -1.82 -3.68 -7.11
N GLU A 62 -2.47 -3.89 -8.26
CA GLU A 62 -2.33 -3.04 -9.45
C GLU A 62 -2.86 -1.62 -9.19
N MET A 63 -4.04 -1.49 -8.60
CA MET A 63 -4.61 -0.19 -8.23
C MET A 63 -3.68 0.58 -7.29
N LEU A 64 -3.21 -0.06 -6.22
CA LEU A 64 -2.30 0.58 -5.26
C LEU A 64 -0.95 0.94 -5.88
N ALA A 65 -0.43 0.09 -6.79
CA ALA A 65 0.79 0.39 -7.52
C ALA A 65 0.65 1.65 -8.38
N VAL A 66 -0.48 1.83 -9.07
CA VAL A 66 -0.76 3.05 -9.85
C VAL A 66 -0.80 4.28 -8.93
N VAL A 67 -1.54 4.23 -7.83
CA VAL A 67 -1.68 5.34 -6.88
C VAL A 67 -0.31 5.76 -6.32
N LEU A 68 0.46 4.81 -5.81
CA LEU A 68 1.77 5.08 -5.20
C LEU A 68 2.81 5.54 -6.23
N THR A 69 2.76 5.00 -7.46
CA THR A 69 3.64 5.45 -8.55
C THR A 69 3.37 6.91 -8.91
N HIS A 70 2.09 7.32 -8.98
CA HIS A 70 1.73 8.73 -9.18
C HIS A 70 2.17 9.62 -8.03
N ALA A 71 2.22 9.10 -6.81
CA ALA A 71 2.76 9.80 -5.64
C ALA A 71 4.30 9.80 -5.58
N GLY A 72 4.99 9.24 -6.59
CA GLY A 72 6.45 9.28 -6.71
C GLY A 72 7.19 8.08 -6.11
N TYR A 73 6.49 7.02 -5.70
CA TYR A 73 7.11 5.80 -5.21
C TYR A 73 7.56 4.88 -6.34
N SER A 74 8.64 4.12 -6.10
CA SER A 74 8.97 2.90 -6.86
C SER A 74 8.26 1.73 -6.18
N VAL A 75 7.32 1.08 -6.87
CA VAL A 75 6.44 0.08 -6.24
C VAL A 75 6.83 -1.33 -6.65
N VAL A 76 6.84 -2.23 -5.68
CA VAL A 76 6.91 -3.68 -5.88
C VAL A 76 5.63 -4.30 -5.32
N THR A 77 5.04 -5.20 -6.06
CA THR A 77 3.84 -5.93 -5.64
C THR A 77 4.18 -7.38 -5.31
N ALA A 78 3.50 -7.94 -4.32
CA ALA A 78 3.60 -9.34 -3.94
C ALA A 78 2.19 -9.92 -3.72
N ALA A 79 1.91 -11.05 -4.35
CA ALA A 79 0.62 -11.73 -4.27
C ALA A 79 0.48 -12.65 -3.05
N SER A 80 1.45 -12.66 -2.15
CA SER A 80 1.43 -13.48 -0.93
C SER A 80 2.49 -13.01 0.07
N ALA A 81 2.30 -13.37 1.34
CA ALA A 81 3.27 -13.07 2.39
C ALA A 81 4.66 -13.71 2.15
N PRO A 82 4.80 -14.96 1.69
CA PRO A 82 6.10 -15.52 1.33
C PRO A 82 6.79 -14.76 0.19
N ALA A 83 6.05 -14.30 -0.81
CA ALA A 83 6.61 -13.48 -1.90
C ALA A 83 7.09 -12.12 -1.39
N ALA A 84 6.33 -11.49 -0.47
CA ALA A 84 6.71 -10.25 0.19
C ALA A 84 7.99 -10.39 1.01
N LEU A 85 8.13 -11.46 1.81
CA LEU A 85 9.35 -11.75 2.57
C LEU A 85 10.55 -11.98 1.67
N LYS A 86 10.35 -12.66 0.53
CA LYS A 86 11.43 -12.82 -0.46
C LYS A 86 11.87 -11.47 -1.01
N ALA A 87 10.93 -10.63 -1.44
CA ALA A 87 11.24 -9.29 -1.95
C ALA A 87 11.97 -8.43 -0.89
N ALA A 88 11.57 -8.53 0.37
CA ALA A 88 12.20 -7.81 1.48
C ALA A 88 13.63 -8.28 1.81
N ARG A 89 14.00 -9.51 1.47
CA ARG A 89 15.39 -10.00 1.56
C ARG A 89 16.29 -9.49 0.43
N GLU A 90 15.69 -9.19 -0.73
CA GLU A 90 16.40 -8.77 -1.93
C GLU A 90 16.64 -7.25 -1.99
N ARG A 91 15.79 -6.46 -1.34
CA ARG A 91 15.87 -4.99 -1.30
C ARG A 91 15.19 -4.40 -0.07
N GLN A 92 15.55 -3.16 0.25
CA GLN A 92 14.88 -2.38 1.30
C GLN A 92 13.67 -1.64 0.74
N PHE A 93 12.66 -1.48 1.60
CA PHE A 93 11.45 -0.71 1.32
C PHE A 93 11.29 0.39 2.37
N ASP A 94 10.79 1.55 1.93
CA ASP A 94 10.53 2.70 2.81
C ASP A 94 9.13 2.65 3.43
N VAL A 95 8.21 1.88 2.83
CA VAL A 95 6.86 1.65 3.34
C VAL A 95 6.32 0.30 2.84
N ILE A 96 5.51 -0.34 3.67
CA ILE A 96 4.84 -1.61 3.36
C ILE A 96 3.35 -1.44 3.56
N ILE A 97 2.56 -1.80 2.55
CA ILE A 97 1.09 -1.86 2.62
C ILE A 97 0.70 -3.33 2.45
N SER A 98 0.03 -3.91 3.43
CA SER A 98 -0.32 -5.33 3.40
C SER A 98 -1.78 -5.57 3.74
N ASP A 99 -2.44 -6.38 2.90
CA ASP A 99 -3.68 -7.02 3.31
C ASP A 99 -3.45 -7.94 4.52
N ILE A 100 -4.47 -8.04 5.37
CA ILE A 100 -4.46 -8.95 6.52
C ILE A 100 -5.00 -10.33 6.12
N GLY A 101 -6.00 -10.39 5.25
CA GLY A 101 -6.81 -11.54 4.97
C GLY A 101 -6.23 -12.56 3.98
N MET A 102 -4.91 -12.64 3.84
CA MET A 102 -4.26 -13.52 2.87
C MET A 102 -4.27 -15.00 3.29
N PRO A 103 -4.34 -15.94 2.31
CA PRO A 103 -4.23 -17.36 2.57
C PRO A 103 -2.82 -17.78 3.03
N GLU A 104 -2.72 -18.94 3.69
CA GLU A 104 -1.49 -19.57 4.22
C GLU A 104 -0.82 -18.74 5.33
N MET A 105 -0.29 -17.58 5.02
CA MET A 105 0.32 -16.64 5.96
C MET A 105 -0.42 -15.31 5.88
N ASN A 106 -1.11 -14.94 6.95
CA ASN A 106 -1.86 -13.69 7.02
C ASN A 106 -0.94 -12.47 7.26
N GLY A 107 -1.49 -11.25 7.07
CA GLY A 107 -0.73 -10.01 7.22
C GLY A 107 -0.14 -9.81 8.62
N TYR A 108 -0.79 -10.31 9.67
CA TYR A 108 -0.22 -10.23 11.05
C TYR A 108 1.05 -11.07 11.21
N GLN A 109 1.07 -12.26 10.62
CA GLN A 109 2.24 -13.12 10.64
C GLN A 109 3.36 -12.51 9.80
N LEU A 110 3.01 -11.98 8.61
CA LEU A 110 3.96 -11.27 7.76
C LEU A 110 4.63 -10.10 8.49
N ALA A 111 3.84 -9.25 9.16
CA ALA A 111 4.37 -8.10 9.88
C ALA A 111 5.34 -8.51 11.00
N ARG A 112 5.00 -9.55 11.79
CA ARG A 112 5.90 -10.07 12.83
C ARG A 112 7.21 -10.57 12.25
N GLU A 113 7.16 -11.36 11.17
CA GLU A 113 8.37 -11.85 10.49
C GLU A 113 9.21 -10.69 9.97
N MET A 114 8.60 -9.70 9.31
CA MET A 114 9.30 -8.53 8.83
C MET A 114 9.98 -7.74 9.94
N ARG A 115 9.34 -7.56 11.11
CA ARG A 115 9.94 -6.85 12.25
C ARG A 115 11.19 -7.52 12.80
N THR A 116 11.39 -8.81 12.55
CA THR A 116 12.63 -9.53 12.91
C THR A 116 13.73 -9.41 11.87
N MET A 117 13.43 -8.89 10.68
CA MET A 117 14.40 -8.76 9.60
C MET A 117 15.25 -7.49 9.77
N PRO A 118 16.58 -7.57 9.55
CA PRO A 118 17.46 -6.40 9.61
C PRO A 118 17.00 -5.28 8.66
N GLY A 119 16.83 -4.06 9.21
CA GLY A 119 16.41 -2.88 8.47
C GLY A 119 14.90 -2.70 8.34
N TYR A 120 14.10 -3.62 8.92
CA TYR A 120 12.64 -3.53 8.91
C TYR A 120 12.02 -3.29 10.30
N GLU A 121 12.84 -3.12 11.32
CA GLU A 121 12.40 -2.93 12.71
C GLU A 121 11.46 -1.74 12.87
N THR A 122 11.71 -0.67 12.09
CA THR A 122 10.97 0.61 12.19
C THR A 122 10.31 1.05 10.88
N VAL A 123 10.44 0.29 9.79
CA VAL A 123 9.82 0.64 8.50
C VAL A 123 8.31 0.79 8.66
N PRO A 124 7.70 1.89 8.20
CA PRO A 124 6.26 2.07 8.24
C PRO A 124 5.50 0.92 7.59
N MET A 125 4.56 0.33 8.32
CA MET A 125 3.68 -0.72 7.82
C MET A 125 2.23 -0.32 8.01
N VAL A 126 1.46 -0.35 6.91
CA VAL A 126 0.01 -0.08 6.90
C VAL A 126 -0.73 -1.39 6.69
N ALA A 127 -1.60 -1.73 7.63
CA ALA A 127 -2.52 -2.85 7.49
C ALA A 127 -3.75 -2.43 6.69
N VAL A 128 -4.15 -3.25 5.74
CA VAL A 128 -5.40 -3.10 5.00
C VAL A 128 -6.29 -4.30 5.31
N THR A 129 -7.58 -4.11 5.57
CA THR A 129 -8.49 -5.20 5.90
C THR A 129 -9.90 -4.96 5.37
N GLY A 130 -10.57 -6.04 4.99
CA GLY A 130 -12.01 -6.01 4.65
C GLY A 130 -12.94 -6.05 5.87
N TYR A 131 -12.41 -6.20 7.07
CA TYR A 131 -13.20 -6.27 8.30
C TYR A 131 -12.81 -5.17 9.28
N SER A 132 -13.81 -4.42 9.75
CA SER A 132 -13.66 -3.40 10.80
C SER A 132 -14.16 -3.96 12.15
N MET A 133 -13.48 -4.95 12.71
CA MET A 133 -13.73 -5.33 14.09
C MET A 133 -12.86 -4.51 15.05
N PHE A 134 -13.39 -4.13 16.21
CA PHE A 134 -12.66 -3.35 17.22
C PHE A 134 -11.34 -4.02 17.65
N ASP A 135 -11.28 -5.35 17.61
CA ASP A 135 -10.08 -6.15 17.93
C ASP A 135 -8.98 -6.07 16.87
N ASP A 136 -9.29 -5.70 15.61
CA ASP A 136 -8.32 -5.73 14.52
C ASP A 136 -7.27 -4.62 14.63
N LYS A 137 -7.61 -3.47 15.18
CA LYS A 137 -6.67 -2.37 15.38
C LYS A 137 -5.61 -2.72 16.44
N GLU A 138 -6.02 -3.27 17.57
CA GLU A 138 -5.11 -3.70 18.62
C GLU A 138 -4.22 -4.85 18.13
N ARG A 139 -4.80 -5.83 17.44
CA ARG A 139 -4.06 -6.96 16.86
C ARG A 139 -3.05 -6.50 15.79
N SER A 140 -3.40 -5.51 14.97
CA SER A 140 -2.50 -4.92 13.98
C SER A 140 -1.31 -4.24 14.65
N THR A 141 -1.56 -3.43 15.65
CA THR A 141 -0.50 -2.75 16.42
C THR A 141 0.42 -3.77 17.11
N ASN A 142 -0.14 -4.79 17.75
CA ASN A 142 0.62 -5.86 18.40
C ASN A 142 1.41 -6.74 17.42
N ALA A 143 0.98 -6.79 16.16
CA ALA A 143 1.70 -7.48 15.10
C ALA A 143 2.85 -6.65 14.51
N GLY A 144 2.88 -5.33 14.78
CA GLY A 144 3.92 -4.43 14.31
C GLY A 144 3.50 -3.47 13.19
N PHE A 145 2.22 -3.37 12.87
CA PHE A 145 1.72 -2.32 11.97
C PHE A 145 1.69 -0.97 12.68
N ASN A 146 2.02 0.09 11.94
CA ASN A 146 1.99 1.47 12.43
C ASN A 146 0.62 2.11 12.23
N ALA A 147 -0.09 1.69 11.18
CA ALA A 147 -1.41 2.21 10.84
C ALA A 147 -2.32 1.11 10.29
N HIS A 148 -3.61 1.43 10.24
CA HIS A 148 -4.66 0.50 9.82
C HIS A 148 -5.67 1.25 8.93
N MET A 149 -6.08 0.62 7.84
CA MET A 149 -7.09 1.12 6.91
C MET A 149 -8.07 0.02 6.55
N THR A 150 -9.34 0.35 6.42
CA THR A 150 -10.39 -0.59 5.98
C THR A 150 -10.66 -0.47 4.49
N LYS A 151 -10.94 -1.60 3.83
CA LYS A 151 -11.45 -1.62 2.46
C LYS A 151 -12.92 -1.12 2.46
N PRO A 152 -13.35 -0.33 1.46
CA PRO A 152 -12.63 0.07 0.25
C PRO A 152 -11.58 1.13 0.53
N ILE A 153 -10.41 1.03 -0.14
CA ILE A 153 -9.28 1.92 0.06
C ILE A 153 -9.53 3.24 -0.66
N ASP A 154 -9.54 4.34 0.10
CA ASP A 154 -9.46 5.68 -0.46
C ASP A 154 -7.98 6.04 -0.73
N PRO A 155 -7.60 6.29 -2.00
CA PRO A 155 -6.21 6.61 -2.36
C PRO A 155 -5.66 7.85 -1.65
N ARG A 156 -6.48 8.87 -1.42
CA ARG A 156 -6.04 10.10 -0.75
C ARG A 156 -5.77 9.85 0.72
N ALA A 157 -6.71 9.21 1.39
CA ALA A 157 -6.56 8.84 2.80
C ALA A 157 -5.34 7.92 3.01
N LEU A 158 -5.05 7.01 2.07
CA LEU A 158 -3.85 6.17 2.13
C LEU A 158 -2.56 7.01 2.04
N LEU A 159 -2.48 7.94 1.09
CA LEU A 159 -1.28 8.78 0.93
C LEU A 159 -1.08 9.71 2.14
N GLU A 160 -2.15 10.35 2.63
CA GLU A 160 -2.11 11.16 3.85
C GLU A 160 -1.65 10.34 5.07
N LEU A 161 -2.13 9.09 5.17
CA LEU A 161 -1.73 8.17 6.23
C LEU A 161 -0.24 7.82 6.16
N ILE A 162 0.28 7.51 4.97
CA ILE A 162 1.70 7.19 4.75
C ILE A 162 2.60 8.39 5.03
N ASP A 163 2.18 9.59 4.62
CA ASP A 163 2.96 10.81 4.83
C ASP A 163 3.01 11.24 6.31
N GLY A 164 2.09 10.75 7.13
CA GLY A 164 2.06 10.99 8.58
C GLY A 164 2.85 9.98 9.42
N LEU A 165 3.44 8.94 8.81
CA LEU A 165 4.21 7.89 9.48
C LEU A 165 5.72 8.16 9.40
#